data_518be48fb87873246fa8015c0b8c3f87
#
_entry.id   518be48fb87873246fa8015c0b8c3f87
#
_cell.length_a   1.000
_cell.length_b   1.000
_cell.length_c   1.000
_cell.angle_alpha   90.00
_cell.angle_beta   90.00
_cell.angle_gamma   90.00
#
_symmetry.space_group_name_H-M   'P 1'
#
loop_
_entity.id
_entity.type
_entity.pdbx_description
1 polymer ?
#
loop_
_entity_poly.entity_id
_entity_poly.type
_entity_poly.pdbx_seq_one_letter_code
_entity_poly.pdbx_strand_id
1 'polypeptide(L)'
;DPEVAGHHLDRCLTCLSCMSTCPSGVDYMHLADIGRRHAAQTRKRPYFDRLIRKVLVEVLSRRMLAYIMLLLASFIRPFSGILPRRIAAMLKVAPASFPRLDRTGAKDNIFYTTKTPARARVAMLAGCAQRAIDPDINAATIRLLNRLGVDVVVRKGASCCGALAHHGGDETAAHDRMSETIRAWSNEL
;
A
#
# COMPACT_ATOMS: atom_id res chain seq x y z
N ASP A 1 4.64 -16.49 25.31
CA ASP A 1 5.98 -16.07 24.91
C ASP A 1 5.88 -14.95 23.87
N PRO A 2 6.41 -13.74 24.17
CA PRO A 2 6.33 -12.58 23.27
C PRO A 2 7.01 -12.80 21.91
N GLU A 3 8.08 -13.61 21.87
CA GLU A 3 8.80 -13.94 20.63
C GLU A 3 7.92 -14.75 19.69
N VAL A 4 7.22 -15.76 20.22
CA VAL A 4 6.31 -16.61 19.43
C VAL A 4 5.14 -15.80 18.93
N ALA A 5 4.51 -15.01 19.78
CA ALA A 5 3.41 -14.13 19.38
C ALA A 5 3.84 -13.14 18.29
N GLY A 6 4.99 -12.50 18.47
CA GLY A 6 5.54 -11.58 17.47
C GLY A 6 5.83 -12.25 16.11
N HIS A 7 6.25 -13.52 16.10
CA HIS A 7 6.48 -14.27 14.88
C HIS A 7 5.17 -14.57 14.12
N HIS A 8 4.08 -14.87 14.83
CA HIS A 8 2.77 -15.05 14.21
C HIS A 8 2.19 -13.74 13.68
N LEU A 9 2.32 -12.64 14.43
CA LEU A 9 1.90 -11.31 14.00
C LEU A 9 2.65 -10.84 12.73
N ASP A 10 3.94 -11.13 12.63
CA ASP A 10 4.73 -10.82 11.43
C ASP A 10 4.27 -11.57 10.17
N ARG A 11 3.61 -12.71 10.33
CA ARG A 11 3.06 -13.55 9.24
C ARG A 11 1.58 -13.29 8.96
N CYS A 12 0.92 -12.50 9.79
CA CYS A 12 -0.48 -12.18 9.62
C CYS A 12 -0.69 -11.29 8.38
N LEU A 13 -1.52 -11.74 7.45
CA LEU A 13 -1.85 -11.01 6.20
C LEU A 13 -2.86 -9.88 6.41
N THR A 14 -3.37 -9.70 7.61
CA THR A 14 -4.44 -8.73 7.93
C THR A 14 -5.69 -8.95 7.05
N CYS A 15 -5.99 -10.18 6.70
CA CYS A 15 -7.19 -10.52 5.90
C CYS A 15 -8.49 -10.43 6.71
N LEU A 16 -8.42 -10.29 8.02
CA LEU A 16 -9.53 -10.12 8.98
C LEU A 16 -10.56 -11.26 9.00
N SER A 17 -10.29 -12.40 8.36
CA SER A 17 -11.17 -13.56 8.39
C SER A 17 -11.44 -14.09 9.80
N CYS A 18 -10.49 -13.89 10.74
CA CYS A 18 -10.68 -14.24 12.14
C CYS A 18 -11.77 -13.40 12.84
N MET A 19 -12.07 -12.19 12.37
CA MET A 19 -13.16 -11.36 12.94
C MET A 19 -14.52 -11.93 12.60
N SER A 20 -14.75 -12.33 11.34
CA SER A 20 -16.03 -12.85 10.89
C SER A 20 -16.35 -14.27 11.43
N THR A 21 -15.31 -15.03 11.81
CA THR A 21 -15.47 -16.40 12.32
C THR A 21 -15.45 -16.48 13.85
N CYS A 22 -15.14 -15.39 14.55
CA CYS A 22 -15.06 -15.38 16.01
C CYS A 22 -16.45 -15.28 16.63
N PRO A 23 -16.95 -16.31 17.36
CA PRO A 23 -18.26 -16.27 18.00
C PRO A 23 -18.33 -15.26 19.14
N SER A 24 -17.19 -14.89 19.74
CA SER A 24 -17.08 -13.92 20.83
C SER A 24 -17.00 -12.48 20.37
N GLY A 25 -17.02 -12.20 19.05
CA GLY A 25 -16.97 -10.85 18.51
C GLY A 25 -15.67 -10.08 18.81
N VAL A 26 -14.53 -10.77 18.96
CA VAL A 26 -13.24 -10.15 19.26
C VAL A 26 -12.76 -9.31 18.09
N ASP A 27 -12.38 -8.06 18.36
CA ASP A 27 -11.77 -7.17 17.38
C ASP A 27 -10.28 -7.51 17.18
N TYR A 28 -10.03 -8.50 16.33
CA TYR A 28 -8.67 -8.92 15.99
C TYR A 28 -7.89 -7.89 15.21
N MET A 29 -8.54 -6.93 14.54
CA MET A 29 -7.84 -5.85 13.83
C MET A 29 -7.05 -4.99 14.81
N HIS A 30 -7.74 -4.47 15.83
CA HIS A 30 -7.08 -3.66 16.88
C HIS A 30 -6.04 -4.45 17.67
N LEU A 31 -6.33 -5.72 17.99
CA LEU A 31 -5.37 -6.57 18.69
C LEU A 31 -4.11 -6.82 17.86
N ALA A 32 -4.25 -7.07 16.56
CA ALA A 32 -3.10 -7.27 15.67
C ALA A 32 -2.25 -5.99 15.53
N ASP A 33 -2.87 -4.82 15.44
CA ASP A 33 -2.17 -3.54 15.33
C ASP A 33 -1.43 -3.19 16.62
N ILE A 34 -2.07 -3.35 17.79
CA ILE A 34 -1.42 -3.19 19.09
C ILE A 34 -0.26 -4.18 19.25
N GLY A 35 -0.49 -5.44 18.91
CA GLY A 35 0.52 -6.49 19.00
C GLY A 35 1.73 -6.24 18.08
N ARG A 36 1.50 -5.75 16.85
CA ARG A 36 2.57 -5.38 15.91
C ARG A 36 3.40 -4.21 16.42
N ARG A 37 2.75 -3.18 16.98
CA ARG A 37 3.41 -2.04 17.62
C ARG A 37 4.30 -2.51 18.77
N HIS A 38 3.76 -3.31 19.66
CA HIS A 38 4.51 -3.89 20.78
C HIS A 38 5.69 -4.73 20.28
N ALA A 39 5.48 -5.61 19.30
CA ALA A 39 6.54 -6.42 18.72
C ALA A 39 7.61 -5.57 18.00
N ALA A 40 7.25 -4.44 17.39
CA ALA A 40 8.20 -3.54 16.76
C ALA A 40 9.12 -2.86 17.79
N GLN A 41 8.59 -2.56 18.99
CA GLN A 41 9.32 -1.88 20.08
C GLN A 41 10.17 -2.86 20.91
N THR A 42 9.68 -4.07 21.15
CA THR A 42 10.29 -4.99 22.12
C THR A 42 11.15 -6.07 21.48
N ARG A 43 10.83 -6.48 20.25
CA ARG A 43 11.52 -7.59 19.59
C ARG A 43 12.83 -7.17 18.94
N LYS A 44 13.91 -7.87 19.29
CA LYS A 44 15.23 -7.69 18.65
C LYS A 44 15.25 -8.39 17.29
N ARG A 45 14.85 -7.68 16.24
CA ARG A 45 14.96 -8.21 14.87
C ARG A 45 16.40 -8.12 14.36
N PRO A 46 16.86 -9.08 13.55
CA PRO A 46 18.14 -8.98 12.86
C PRO A 46 18.22 -7.69 12.04
N TYR A 47 19.41 -7.08 11.98
CA TYR A 47 19.63 -5.83 11.26
C TYR A 47 19.10 -5.86 9.81
N PHE A 48 19.34 -6.99 9.12
CA PHE A 48 18.94 -7.17 7.74
C PHE A 48 17.41 -7.20 7.55
N ASP A 49 16.66 -7.83 8.46
CA ASP A 49 15.19 -7.82 8.42
C ASP A 49 14.63 -6.42 8.65
N ARG A 50 15.21 -5.65 9.57
CA ARG A 50 14.83 -4.25 9.81
C ARG A 50 15.08 -3.39 8.58
N LEU A 51 16.26 -3.54 7.97
CA LEU A 51 16.65 -2.80 6.77
C LEU A 51 15.72 -3.11 5.60
N ILE A 52 15.44 -4.38 5.31
CA ILE A 52 14.53 -4.77 4.23
C ILE A 52 13.13 -4.18 4.45
N ARG A 53 12.57 -4.28 5.66
CA ARG A 53 11.25 -3.72 5.98
C ARG A 53 11.21 -2.22 5.75
N LYS A 54 12.20 -1.48 6.27
CA LYS A 54 12.30 -0.04 6.10
C LYS A 54 12.43 0.35 4.63
N VAL A 55 13.30 -0.34 3.89
CA VAL A 55 13.50 -0.10 2.45
C VAL A 55 12.21 -0.39 1.68
N LEU A 56 11.53 -1.50 1.96
CA LEU A 56 10.27 -1.84 1.27
C LEU A 56 9.17 -0.81 1.54
N VAL A 57 8.99 -0.38 2.79
CA VAL A 57 8.00 0.66 3.12
C VAL A 57 8.33 1.95 2.40
N GLU A 58 9.59 2.38 2.40
CA GLU A 58 10.03 3.62 1.80
C GLU A 58 9.94 3.58 0.26
N VAL A 59 10.40 2.48 -0.34
CA VAL A 59 10.38 2.29 -1.79
C VAL A 59 8.94 2.22 -2.31
N LEU A 60 8.08 1.39 -1.70
CA LEU A 60 6.69 1.24 -2.15
C LEU A 60 5.86 2.51 -1.93
N SER A 61 6.24 3.34 -0.97
CA SER A 61 5.57 4.62 -0.73
C SER A 61 5.93 5.68 -1.77
N ARG A 62 7.09 5.57 -2.43
CA ARG A 62 7.58 6.55 -3.41
C ARG A 62 7.45 5.99 -4.82
N ARG A 63 6.50 6.52 -5.58
CA ARG A 63 6.16 6.09 -6.94
C ARG A 63 7.39 5.81 -7.84
N MET A 64 8.32 6.76 -7.92
CA MET A 64 9.50 6.63 -8.80
C MET A 64 10.44 5.53 -8.32
N LEU A 65 10.67 5.43 -7.01
CA LEU A 65 11.51 4.38 -6.45
C LEU A 65 10.88 3.00 -6.65
N ALA A 66 9.56 2.88 -6.43
CA ALA A 66 8.84 1.64 -6.69
C ALA A 66 8.95 1.22 -8.17
N TYR A 67 8.76 2.17 -9.09
CA TYR A 67 8.91 1.91 -10.53
C TYR A 67 10.32 1.43 -10.90
N ILE A 68 11.37 2.13 -10.42
CA ILE A 68 12.77 1.75 -10.67
C ILE A 68 13.06 0.37 -10.09
N MET A 69 12.62 0.10 -8.85
CA MET A 69 12.81 -1.21 -8.21
C MET A 69 12.11 -2.34 -8.96
N LEU A 70 10.90 -2.10 -9.47
CA LEU A 70 10.18 -3.09 -10.28
C LEU A 70 10.83 -3.31 -11.64
N LEU A 71 11.37 -2.26 -12.27
CA LEU A 71 12.19 -2.39 -13.48
C LEU A 71 13.42 -3.27 -13.23
N LEU A 72 14.19 -2.97 -12.19
CA LEU A 72 15.34 -3.77 -11.81
C LEU A 72 14.95 -5.22 -11.50
N ALA A 73 13.85 -5.42 -10.77
CA ALA A 73 13.33 -6.75 -10.48
C ALA A 73 12.97 -7.52 -11.75
N SER A 74 12.39 -6.85 -12.76
CA SER A 74 12.04 -7.47 -14.04
C SER A 74 13.30 -7.95 -14.80
N PHE A 75 14.38 -7.17 -14.78
CA PHE A 75 15.66 -7.56 -15.39
C PHE A 75 16.35 -8.68 -14.64
N ILE A 76 16.28 -8.71 -13.29
CA ILE A 76 16.94 -9.73 -12.47
C ILE A 76 16.14 -11.03 -12.40
N ARG A 77 14.84 -10.99 -12.65
CA ARG A 77 13.92 -12.14 -12.54
C ARG A 77 14.38 -13.40 -13.29
N PRO A 78 14.92 -13.35 -14.53
CA PRO A 78 15.42 -14.54 -15.22
C PRO A 78 16.52 -15.29 -14.44
N PHE A 79 17.29 -14.54 -13.62
CA PHE A 79 18.39 -15.08 -12.81
C PHE A 79 17.96 -15.50 -11.40
N SER A 80 16.65 -15.57 -11.13
CA SER A 80 16.11 -15.89 -9.81
C SER A 80 16.53 -17.25 -9.26
N GLY A 81 16.92 -18.20 -10.13
CA GLY A 81 17.40 -19.52 -9.74
C GLY A 81 18.77 -19.52 -9.05
N ILE A 82 19.59 -18.48 -9.27
CA ILE A 82 20.95 -18.36 -8.70
C ILE A 82 20.92 -17.58 -7.37
N LEU A 83 19.82 -16.86 -7.09
CA LEU A 83 19.69 -15.96 -5.96
C LEU A 83 19.25 -16.67 -4.67
N PRO A 84 19.62 -16.14 -3.48
CA PRO A 84 19.13 -16.67 -2.21
C PRO A 84 17.61 -16.78 -2.19
N ARG A 85 17.07 -17.87 -1.58
CA ARG A 85 15.63 -18.19 -1.58
C ARG A 85 14.71 -17.01 -1.21
N ARG A 86 15.14 -16.15 -0.27
CA ARG A 86 14.36 -14.96 0.16
C ARG A 86 14.22 -13.95 -0.97
N ILE A 87 15.30 -13.64 -1.67
CA ILE A 87 15.32 -12.69 -2.80
C ILE A 87 14.55 -13.27 -3.98
N ALA A 88 14.76 -14.55 -4.29
CA ALA A 88 14.04 -15.25 -5.34
C ALA A 88 12.52 -15.25 -5.10
N ALA A 89 12.07 -15.42 -3.84
CA ALA A 89 10.66 -15.35 -3.48
C ALA A 89 10.08 -13.92 -3.67
N MET A 90 10.83 -12.88 -3.30
CA MET A 90 10.43 -11.49 -3.52
C MET A 90 10.30 -11.17 -5.02
N LEU A 91 11.23 -11.64 -5.85
CA LEU A 91 11.17 -11.46 -7.31
C LEU A 91 9.98 -12.17 -7.97
N LYS A 92 9.54 -13.30 -7.40
CA LYS A 92 8.34 -14.01 -7.89
C LYS A 92 7.03 -13.25 -7.63
N VAL A 93 6.98 -12.41 -6.59
CA VAL A 93 5.83 -11.56 -6.28
C VAL A 93 5.78 -10.32 -7.19
N ALA A 94 6.93 -9.89 -7.74
CA ALA A 94 6.95 -8.79 -8.70
C ALA A 94 6.16 -9.13 -9.97
N PRO A 95 5.49 -8.14 -10.62
CA PRO A 95 4.75 -8.35 -11.86
C PRO A 95 5.59 -9.06 -12.92
N ALA A 96 4.95 -9.93 -13.69
CA ALA A 96 5.64 -10.67 -14.77
C ALA A 96 5.96 -9.77 -15.97
N SER A 97 5.17 -8.73 -16.16
CA SER A 97 5.32 -7.73 -17.23
C SER A 97 6.17 -6.55 -16.77
N PHE A 98 6.75 -5.83 -17.73
CA PHE A 98 7.42 -4.57 -17.42
C PHE A 98 6.45 -3.60 -16.75
N PRO A 99 6.86 -2.95 -15.64
CA PRO A 99 6.00 -2.02 -14.93
C PRO A 99 5.67 -0.82 -15.80
N ARG A 100 4.42 -0.37 -15.74
CA ARG A 100 3.99 0.87 -16.38
C ARG A 100 4.03 2.01 -15.38
N LEU A 101 4.53 3.17 -15.80
CA LEU A 101 4.56 4.34 -14.96
C LEU A 101 3.15 4.95 -14.87
N ASP A 102 2.46 4.72 -13.77
CA ASP A 102 1.20 5.39 -13.49
C ASP A 102 1.43 6.86 -13.13
N ARG A 103 0.78 7.75 -13.87
CA ARG A 103 0.83 9.20 -13.63
C ARG A 103 -0.35 9.71 -12.80
N THR A 104 -1.28 8.87 -12.43
CA THR A 104 -2.44 9.22 -11.59
C THR A 104 -1.94 9.76 -10.23
N GLY A 105 -2.37 10.97 -9.86
CA GLY A 105 -1.91 11.65 -8.64
C GLY A 105 -0.46 12.15 -8.68
N ALA A 106 0.18 12.21 -9.86
CA ALA A 106 1.48 12.90 -10.01
C ALA A 106 1.33 14.41 -9.86
N LYS A 107 0.18 14.92 -10.23
CA LYS A 107 -0.32 16.29 -10.06
C LYS A 107 -1.81 16.23 -9.71
N ASP A 108 -2.38 17.36 -9.35
CA ASP A 108 -3.83 17.46 -9.19
C ASP A 108 -4.52 17.21 -10.51
N ASN A 109 -5.44 16.28 -10.52
CA ASN A 109 -6.24 15.92 -11.69
C ASN A 109 -7.71 15.79 -11.31
N ILE A 110 -8.58 16.23 -12.23
CA ILE A 110 -10.02 15.98 -12.17
C ILE A 110 -10.38 15.23 -13.44
N PHE A 111 -10.98 14.06 -13.29
CA PHE A 111 -11.49 13.25 -14.38
C PHE A 111 -13.00 13.44 -14.44
N TYR A 112 -13.45 14.26 -15.39
CA TYR A 112 -14.85 14.61 -15.55
C TYR A 112 -15.65 13.47 -16.15
N THR A 113 -16.87 13.30 -15.65
CA THR A 113 -17.86 12.45 -16.31
C THR A 113 -18.33 13.08 -17.62
N THR A 114 -18.75 12.25 -18.57
CA THR A 114 -19.42 12.71 -19.80
C THR A 114 -20.90 13.02 -19.58
N LYS A 115 -21.47 12.63 -18.44
CA LYS A 115 -22.87 12.91 -18.07
C LYS A 115 -22.96 14.26 -17.38
N THR A 116 -23.76 15.15 -17.93
CA THR A 116 -23.95 16.52 -17.40
C THR A 116 -25.41 16.73 -17.02
N PRO A 117 -25.71 17.23 -15.78
CA PRO A 117 -24.78 17.50 -14.68
C PRO A 117 -24.19 16.20 -14.10
N ALA A 118 -23.00 16.31 -13.50
CA ALA A 118 -22.44 15.19 -12.76
C ALA A 118 -23.34 14.81 -11.58
N ARG A 119 -23.53 13.52 -11.38
CA ARG A 119 -24.36 12.96 -10.30
C ARG A 119 -23.72 13.16 -8.92
N ALA A 120 -22.40 13.08 -8.88
CA ALA A 120 -21.58 13.26 -7.67
C ALA A 120 -20.14 13.58 -8.05
N ARG A 121 -19.37 14.02 -7.07
CA ARG A 121 -17.91 14.18 -7.15
C ARG A 121 -17.27 13.44 -6.00
N VAL A 122 -16.22 12.67 -6.27
CA VAL A 122 -15.51 11.87 -5.26
C VAL A 122 -14.02 12.11 -5.32
N ALA A 123 -13.38 12.14 -4.16
CA ALA A 123 -11.92 12.13 -4.05
C ALA A 123 -11.41 10.68 -4.00
N MET A 124 -10.49 10.33 -4.89
CA MET A 124 -9.92 9.00 -5.00
C MET A 124 -8.50 8.98 -4.45
N LEU A 125 -8.23 8.04 -3.54
CA LEU A 125 -6.88 7.70 -3.10
C LEU A 125 -6.20 6.87 -4.19
N ALA A 126 -5.14 7.42 -4.79
CA ALA A 126 -4.44 6.72 -5.88
C ALA A 126 -3.67 5.46 -5.40
N GLY A 127 -3.39 5.36 -4.10
CA GLY A 127 -2.64 4.24 -3.52
C GLY A 127 -1.14 4.29 -3.84
N CYS A 128 -0.31 3.77 -2.96
CA CYS A 128 1.14 3.74 -3.17
C CYS A 128 1.58 2.45 -3.88
N ALA A 129 1.34 1.30 -3.25
CA ALA A 129 1.73 -0.02 -3.79
C ALA A 129 0.93 -0.38 -5.05
N GLN A 130 -0.37 -0.12 -5.07
CA GLN A 130 -1.26 -0.42 -6.19
C GLN A 130 -0.79 0.22 -7.49
N ARG A 131 -0.40 1.51 -7.46
CA ARG A 131 0.12 2.21 -8.64
C ARG A 131 1.40 1.61 -9.20
N ALA A 132 2.20 0.99 -8.34
CA ALA A 132 3.44 0.36 -8.75
C ALA A 132 3.20 -1.03 -9.32
N ILE A 133 2.28 -1.79 -8.73
CA ILE A 133 2.02 -3.20 -9.06
C ILE A 133 1.07 -3.30 -10.25
N ASP A 134 -0.05 -2.59 -10.21
CA ASP A 134 -1.08 -2.63 -11.26
C ASP A 134 -1.80 -1.27 -11.40
N PRO A 135 -1.28 -0.37 -12.26
CA PRO A 135 -1.87 0.95 -12.49
C PRO A 135 -3.23 0.89 -13.19
N ASP A 136 -3.56 -0.21 -13.87
CA ASP A 136 -4.80 -0.34 -14.62
C ASP A 136 -6.04 -0.38 -13.69
N ILE A 137 -5.85 -0.74 -12.41
CA ILE A 137 -6.92 -0.70 -11.39
C ILE A 137 -7.45 0.73 -11.22
N ASN A 138 -6.57 1.72 -11.06
CA ASN A 138 -6.99 3.12 -10.93
C ASN A 138 -7.69 3.61 -12.20
N ALA A 139 -7.14 3.30 -13.35
CA ALA A 139 -7.72 3.68 -14.64
C ALA A 139 -9.11 3.05 -14.83
N ALA A 140 -9.29 1.79 -14.45
CA ALA A 140 -10.57 1.10 -14.51
C ALA A 140 -11.60 1.72 -13.52
N THR A 141 -11.17 2.04 -12.31
CA THR A 141 -12.01 2.70 -11.30
C THR A 141 -12.50 4.06 -11.78
N ILE A 142 -11.62 4.89 -12.34
CA ILE A 142 -11.99 6.20 -12.90
C ILE A 142 -12.99 6.02 -14.05
N ARG A 143 -12.72 5.11 -14.99
CA ARG A 143 -13.64 4.83 -16.11
C ARG A 143 -15.02 4.39 -15.63
N LEU A 144 -15.07 3.50 -14.63
CA LEU A 144 -16.33 3.03 -14.07
C LEU A 144 -17.11 4.16 -13.42
N LEU A 145 -16.49 4.94 -12.55
CA LEU A 145 -17.14 6.06 -11.87
C LEU A 145 -17.65 7.11 -12.86
N ASN A 146 -16.84 7.46 -13.87
CA ASN A 146 -17.26 8.39 -14.90
C ASN A 146 -18.46 7.86 -15.72
N ARG A 147 -18.52 6.56 -16.04
CA ARG A 147 -19.68 5.95 -16.68
C ARG A 147 -20.95 6.04 -15.82
N LEU A 148 -20.79 5.96 -14.50
CA LEU A 148 -21.89 6.12 -13.54
C LEU A 148 -22.31 7.59 -13.33
N GLY A 149 -21.62 8.53 -13.98
CA GLY A 149 -21.94 9.96 -13.90
C GLY A 149 -21.25 10.66 -12.71
N VAL A 150 -20.13 10.11 -12.22
CA VAL A 150 -19.40 10.66 -11.07
C VAL A 150 -18.08 11.26 -11.56
N ASP A 151 -17.79 12.51 -11.16
CA ASP A 151 -16.48 13.11 -11.34
C ASP A 151 -15.48 12.56 -10.32
N VAL A 152 -14.25 12.30 -10.75
CA VAL A 152 -13.20 11.74 -9.89
C VAL A 152 -12.07 12.74 -9.75
N VAL A 153 -11.76 13.11 -8.50
CA VAL A 153 -10.65 13.99 -8.16
C VAL A 153 -9.52 13.17 -7.58
N VAL A 154 -8.32 13.37 -8.10
CA VAL A 154 -7.09 12.78 -7.54
C VAL A 154 -6.14 13.92 -7.20
N ARG A 155 -5.83 14.09 -5.92
CA ARG A 155 -4.95 15.15 -5.45
C ARG A 155 -3.51 14.67 -5.32
N LYS A 156 -2.58 15.54 -5.67
CA LYS A 156 -1.16 15.38 -5.33
C LYS A 156 -1.04 15.37 -3.80
N GLY A 157 -0.30 14.41 -3.25
CA GLY A 157 -0.23 14.23 -1.80
C GLY A 157 -1.18 13.17 -1.26
N ALA A 158 -2.38 13.02 -1.81
CA ALA A 158 -3.31 11.93 -1.48
C ALA A 158 -2.89 10.61 -2.16
N SER A 159 -1.68 10.15 -1.90
CA SER A 159 -1.10 8.99 -2.58
C SER A 159 -0.85 7.80 -1.68
N CYS A 160 -0.79 7.99 -0.37
CA CYS A 160 -0.46 6.95 0.60
C CYS A 160 -1.36 7.03 1.83
N CYS A 161 -2.12 5.97 2.11
CA CYS A 161 -2.98 5.89 3.31
C CYS A 161 -2.21 5.63 4.61
N GLY A 162 -0.89 5.42 4.58
CA GLY A 162 -0.10 5.07 5.75
C GLY A 162 -0.19 3.61 6.19
N ALA A 163 -1.11 2.81 5.63
CA ALA A 163 -1.37 1.44 6.10
C ALA A 163 -0.13 0.54 6.09
N LEU A 164 0.76 0.69 5.10
CA LEU A 164 1.97 -0.13 5.01
C LEU A 164 2.92 0.13 6.21
N ALA A 165 3.07 1.38 6.62
CA ALA A 165 3.86 1.75 7.80
C ALA A 165 3.14 1.32 9.09
N HIS A 166 1.83 1.54 9.19
CA HIS A 166 1.01 1.15 10.34
C HIS A 166 1.08 -0.36 10.61
N HIS A 167 0.84 -1.18 9.59
CA HIS A 167 0.94 -2.64 9.72
C HIS A 167 2.39 -3.12 9.92
N GLY A 168 3.38 -2.29 9.59
CA GLY A 168 4.78 -2.50 9.93
C GLY A 168 5.13 -2.21 11.39
N GLY A 169 4.23 -1.55 12.14
CA GLY A 169 4.42 -1.09 13.52
C GLY A 169 5.13 0.27 13.63
N ASP A 170 5.27 1.00 12.52
CA ASP A 170 5.83 2.37 12.49
C ASP A 170 4.69 3.40 12.48
N GLU A 171 4.20 3.73 13.68
CA GLU A 171 3.09 4.66 13.85
C GLU A 171 3.43 6.09 13.42
N THR A 172 4.64 6.54 13.68
CA THR A 172 5.05 7.90 13.33
C THR A 172 4.99 8.09 11.82
N ALA A 173 5.62 7.19 11.07
CA ALA A 173 5.59 7.24 9.61
C ALA A 173 4.16 7.06 9.05
N ALA A 174 3.32 6.24 9.70
CA ALA A 174 1.92 6.07 9.32
C ALA A 174 1.13 7.37 9.50
N HIS A 175 1.27 8.01 10.67
CA HIS A 175 0.57 9.25 11.02
C HIS A 175 0.94 10.41 10.10
N ASP A 176 2.21 10.56 9.76
CA ASP A 176 2.70 11.58 8.82
C ASP A 176 2.03 11.43 7.45
N ARG A 177 1.97 10.21 6.93
CA ARG A 177 1.37 9.90 5.61
C ARG A 177 -0.15 10.09 5.60
N MET A 178 -0.84 9.68 6.67
CA MET A 178 -2.27 9.92 6.83
C MET A 178 -2.57 11.43 6.87
N SER A 179 -1.79 12.18 7.66
CA SER A 179 -1.93 13.63 7.77
C SER A 179 -1.71 14.35 6.44
N GLU A 180 -0.72 13.91 5.64
CA GLU A 180 -0.48 14.44 4.30
C GLU A 180 -1.69 14.19 3.39
N THR A 181 -2.25 12.99 3.41
CA THR A 181 -3.45 12.63 2.63
C THR A 181 -4.67 13.45 3.05
N ILE A 182 -4.91 13.62 4.34
CA ILE A 182 -6.02 14.42 4.88
C ILE A 182 -5.88 15.88 4.44
N ARG A 183 -4.69 16.46 4.57
CA ARG A 183 -4.44 17.84 4.12
C ARG A 183 -4.66 18.01 2.61
N ALA A 184 -4.24 17.02 1.81
CA ALA A 184 -4.45 17.07 0.37
C ALA A 184 -5.94 17.05 -0.01
N TRP A 185 -6.80 16.43 0.80
CA TRP A 185 -8.25 16.36 0.59
C TRP A 185 -9.04 17.47 1.28
N SER A 186 -8.45 18.19 2.24
CA SER A 186 -9.17 19.22 3.00
C SER A 186 -9.82 20.31 2.16
N ASN A 187 -9.33 20.55 0.94
CA ASN A 187 -9.90 21.51 0.00
C ASN A 187 -11.00 20.90 -0.91
N GLU A 188 -11.32 19.63 -0.76
CA GLU A 188 -12.35 18.93 -1.55
C GLU A 188 -13.60 18.63 -0.72
N LEU A 189 -13.50 18.75 0.60
CA LEU A 189 -14.60 18.60 1.56
C LEU A 189 -15.26 19.93 1.86
#